data_15ca63bd2cb5de63c0153d9ca6422b35
#
_entry.id   15ca63bd2cb5de63c0153d9ca6422b35
#
_cell.length_a   1.000
_cell.length_b   1.000
_cell.length_c   1.000
_cell.angle_alpha   90.00
_cell.angle_beta   90.00
_cell.angle_gamma   90.00
#
_symmetry.space_group_name_H-M   'P 1'
#
loop_
_entity.id
_entity.type
_entity.pdbx_description
1 polymer ?
#
loop_
_entity_poly.entity_id
_entity_poly.type
_entity_poly.pdbx_seq_one_letter_code
_entity_poly.pdbx_strand_id
1 'polypeptide(L)'
;MDFQDKEKNLESLLEDGLVQTIKSIFHALSSRRDLSPNEDTTALFRYLIRIVSSSNPNHNGAVESLQKDGTLQILIKLNCRGEIELERYWANRIIEGKNDLTQFPYYGNYVLLTKSELEQMQKYMDLDGKRLLFVGSGALPLTAMMFKQQQPSLDVRCIDKDAEFVRLSRALLSKLGISYLPIFIRDIANLDYGIQSMLSTSDVVFIAALV
;
A
#
# COMPACT_ATOMS: atom_id res chain seq x y z
N MET A 1 -42.94 18.41 -11.35
CA MET A 1 -41.63 17.85 -11.01
C MET A 1 -40.78 18.02 -12.23
N ASP A 2 -39.85 18.95 -12.18
CA ASP A 2 -39.04 19.36 -13.33
C ASP A 2 -38.03 18.22 -13.68
N PHE A 3 -37.57 18.19 -14.91
CA PHE A 3 -36.62 17.17 -15.36
C PHE A 3 -35.33 17.15 -14.50
N GLN A 4 -34.87 18.33 -14.09
CA GLN A 4 -33.74 18.52 -13.18
C GLN A 4 -33.99 17.92 -11.79
N ASP A 5 -35.21 17.97 -11.28
CA ASP A 5 -35.56 17.34 -9.98
C ASP A 5 -35.52 15.81 -10.07
N LYS A 6 -35.88 15.24 -11.25
CA LYS A 6 -35.83 13.79 -11.47
C LYS A 6 -34.40 13.29 -11.62
N GLU A 7 -33.52 14.03 -12.30
CA GLU A 7 -32.11 13.69 -12.40
C GLU A 7 -31.41 13.71 -11.04
N LYS A 8 -31.58 14.78 -10.25
CA LYS A 8 -31.05 14.86 -8.89
C LYS A 8 -31.54 13.73 -7.98
N ASN A 9 -32.81 13.35 -8.11
CA ASN A 9 -33.36 12.25 -7.31
C ASN A 9 -32.77 10.90 -7.73
N LEU A 10 -32.54 10.68 -9.04
CA LEU A 10 -31.88 9.47 -9.54
C LEU A 10 -30.42 9.39 -9.13
N GLU A 11 -29.67 10.50 -9.22
CA GLU A 11 -28.28 10.58 -8.77
C GLU A 11 -28.16 10.25 -7.28
N SER A 12 -29.01 10.82 -6.44
CA SER A 12 -29.07 10.54 -5.00
C SER A 12 -29.33 9.05 -4.71
N LEU A 13 -30.28 8.43 -5.41
CA LEU A 13 -30.57 7.00 -5.24
C LEU A 13 -29.41 6.08 -5.66
N LEU A 14 -28.69 6.45 -6.72
CA LEU A 14 -27.50 5.71 -7.17
C LEU A 14 -26.32 5.88 -6.20
N GLU A 15 -26.15 7.08 -5.65
CA GLU A 15 -25.17 7.36 -4.60
C GLU A 15 -25.46 6.58 -3.33
N ASP A 16 -26.70 6.60 -2.85
CA ASP A 16 -27.13 5.83 -1.67
C ASP A 16 -26.91 4.33 -1.86
N GLY A 17 -27.18 3.80 -3.04
CA GLY A 17 -26.92 2.39 -3.40
C GLY A 17 -25.44 2.05 -3.34
N LEU A 18 -24.58 2.95 -3.81
CA LEU A 18 -23.11 2.77 -3.76
C LEU A 18 -22.60 2.80 -2.32
N VAL A 19 -23.04 3.77 -1.50
CA VAL A 19 -22.70 3.89 -0.08
C VAL A 19 -23.12 2.63 0.70
N GLN A 20 -24.33 2.12 0.48
CA GLN A 20 -24.80 0.91 1.14
C GLN A 20 -24.01 -0.33 0.74
N THR A 21 -23.63 -0.45 -0.53
CA THR A 21 -22.78 -1.53 -1.00
C THR A 21 -21.41 -1.50 -0.33
N ILE A 22 -20.76 -0.34 -0.26
CA ILE A 22 -19.47 -0.17 0.41
C ILE A 22 -19.59 -0.50 1.90
N LYS A 23 -20.65 -0.03 2.59
CA LYS A 23 -20.91 -0.35 4.00
C LYS A 23 -21.12 -1.86 4.23
N SER A 24 -21.79 -2.54 3.33
CA SER A 24 -21.99 -3.99 3.43
C SER A 24 -20.67 -4.76 3.33
N ILE A 25 -19.78 -4.38 2.39
CA ILE A 25 -18.44 -4.95 2.27
C ILE A 25 -17.63 -4.65 3.54
N PHE A 26 -17.69 -3.41 4.02
CA PHE A 26 -17.06 -2.99 5.26
C PHE A 26 -17.47 -3.85 6.45
N HIS A 27 -18.77 -4.07 6.67
CA HIS A 27 -19.26 -4.92 7.74
C HIS A 27 -18.77 -6.36 7.59
N ALA A 28 -18.78 -6.91 6.38
CA ALA A 28 -18.30 -8.26 6.10
C ALA A 28 -16.80 -8.40 6.39
N LEU A 29 -15.98 -7.40 6.07
CA LEU A 29 -14.54 -7.41 6.38
C LEU A 29 -14.26 -7.14 7.86
N SER A 30 -14.98 -6.18 8.48
CA SER A 30 -14.78 -5.80 9.89
C SER A 30 -15.15 -6.90 10.87
N SER A 31 -16.09 -7.77 10.52
CA SER A 31 -16.47 -8.94 11.33
C SER A 31 -15.41 -10.04 11.36
N ARG A 32 -14.41 -9.98 10.48
CA ARG A 32 -13.35 -10.97 10.39
C ARG A 32 -12.24 -10.65 11.38
N ARG A 33 -11.82 -11.65 12.18
CA ARG A 33 -10.66 -11.54 13.08
C ARG A 33 -9.35 -11.53 12.30
N ASP A 34 -9.32 -12.30 11.20
CA ASP A 34 -8.17 -12.50 10.33
C ASP A 34 -8.52 -12.04 8.92
N LEU A 35 -7.67 -11.16 8.36
CA LEU A 35 -7.77 -10.65 7.00
C LEU A 35 -6.76 -11.30 6.05
N SER A 36 -6.10 -12.36 6.50
CA SER A 36 -5.18 -13.12 5.65
C SER A 36 -5.88 -13.60 4.38
N PRO A 37 -5.18 -13.66 3.24
CA PRO A 37 -5.74 -14.06 1.97
C PRO A 37 -6.37 -15.46 2.03
N ASN A 38 -7.66 -15.49 1.81
CA ASN A 38 -8.47 -16.66 1.53
C ASN A 38 -9.49 -16.27 0.46
N GLU A 39 -10.24 -17.23 -0.07
CA GLU A 39 -11.16 -16.99 -1.19
C GLU A 39 -12.15 -15.86 -0.89
N ASP A 40 -12.80 -15.90 0.27
CA ASP A 40 -13.82 -14.93 0.66
C ASP A 40 -13.23 -13.54 0.94
N THR A 41 -12.13 -13.46 1.72
CA THR A 41 -11.48 -12.17 2.06
C THR A 41 -10.94 -11.52 0.79
N THR A 42 -10.32 -12.30 -0.08
CA THR A 42 -9.80 -11.82 -1.36
C THR A 42 -10.93 -11.34 -2.29
N ALA A 43 -12.06 -12.04 -2.31
CA ALA A 43 -13.23 -11.62 -3.11
C ALA A 43 -13.79 -10.28 -2.63
N LEU A 44 -13.91 -10.07 -1.31
CA LEU A 44 -14.39 -8.81 -0.74
C LEU A 44 -13.47 -7.62 -1.06
N PHE A 45 -12.15 -7.76 -0.87
CA PHE A 45 -11.19 -6.71 -1.23
C PHE A 45 -11.17 -6.44 -2.73
N ARG A 46 -11.20 -7.48 -3.57
CA ARG A 46 -11.27 -7.33 -5.03
C ARG A 46 -12.53 -6.58 -5.47
N TYR A 47 -13.66 -6.87 -4.83
CA TYR A 47 -14.91 -6.19 -5.13
C TYR A 47 -14.86 -4.72 -4.70
N LEU A 48 -14.32 -4.42 -3.52
CA LEU A 48 -14.10 -3.04 -3.06
C LEU A 48 -13.21 -2.26 -4.03
N ILE A 49 -12.05 -2.82 -4.43
CA ILE A 49 -11.15 -2.20 -5.40
C ILE A 49 -11.86 -1.94 -6.73
N ARG A 50 -12.62 -2.91 -7.22
CA ARG A 50 -13.37 -2.76 -8.48
C ARG A 50 -14.40 -1.63 -8.41
N ILE A 51 -15.09 -1.47 -7.30
CA ILE A 51 -16.02 -0.36 -7.08
C ILE A 51 -15.26 0.96 -7.12
N VAL A 52 -14.22 1.11 -6.32
CA VAL A 52 -13.45 2.36 -6.17
C VAL A 52 -12.74 2.75 -7.47
N SER A 53 -12.29 1.77 -8.24
CA SER A 53 -11.58 2.00 -9.52
C SER A 53 -12.54 2.19 -10.73
N SER A 54 -13.83 2.01 -10.55
CA SER A 54 -14.79 2.20 -11.64
C SER A 54 -15.02 3.70 -11.90
N SER A 55 -15.21 4.08 -13.16
CA SER A 55 -15.57 5.45 -13.53
C SER A 55 -17.06 5.71 -13.25
N ASN A 56 -17.41 5.88 -11.97
CA ASN A 56 -18.77 6.18 -11.55
C ASN A 56 -18.88 7.66 -11.19
N PRO A 57 -19.75 8.45 -11.82
CA PRO A 57 -19.91 9.89 -11.52
C PRO A 57 -20.33 10.17 -10.07
N ASN A 58 -20.94 9.19 -9.41
CA ASN A 58 -21.42 9.33 -8.02
C ASN A 58 -20.34 9.04 -6.96
N HIS A 59 -19.08 8.76 -7.35
CA HIS A 59 -18.02 8.47 -6.38
C HIS A 59 -17.77 9.64 -5.42
N ASN A 60 -17.77 10.88 -5.91
CA ASN A 60 -17.48 12.04 -5.06
C ASN A 60 -18.54 12.20 -3.95
N GLY A 61 -19.81 12.10 -4.29
CA GLY A 61 -20.91 12.16 -3.30
C GLY A 61 -20.84 10.99 -2.31
N ALA A 62 -20.57 9.77 -2.79
CA ALA A 62 -20.41 8.61 -1.91
C ALA A 62 -19.21 8.77 -0.96
N VAL A 63 -18.06 9.29 -1.43
CA VAL A 63 -16.90 9.58 -0.58
C VAL A 63 -17.23 10.62 0.48
N GLU A 64 -17.92 11.71 0.12
CA GLU A 64 -18.35 12.74 1.06
C GLU A 64 -19.32 12.18 2.11
N SER A 65 -20.26 11.33 1.71
CA SER A 65 -21.21 10.67 2.62
C SER A 65 -20.48 9.77 3.62
N LEU A 66 -19.57 8.91 3.16
CA LEU A 66 -18.74 8.03 3.99
C LEU A 66 -17.78 8.79 4.90
N GLN A 67 -17.33 9.98 4.48
CA GLN A 67 -16.50 10.85 5.29
C GLN A 67 -17.28 11.51 6.41
N LYS A 68 -18.50 11.98 6.14
CA LYS A 68 -19.38 12.64 7.13
C LYS A 68 -19.75 11.73 8.29
N ASP A 69 -19.96 10.44 8.04
CA ASP A 69 -20.33 9.47 9.08
C ASP A 69 -19.12 8.71 9.69
N GLY A 70 -17.91 9.05 9.27
CA GLY A 70 -16.65 8.46 9.77
C GLY A 70 -16.32 7.06 9.21
N THR A 71 -17.16 6.51 8.34
CA THR A 71 -16.93 5.17 7.74
C THR A 71 -15.67 5.15 6.90
N LEU A 72 -15.36 6.24 6.17
CA LEU A 72 -14.19 6.31 5.30
C LEU A 72 -12.88 6.06 6.06
N GLN A 73 -12.69 6.69 7.24
CA GLN A 73 -11.48 6.54 8.06
C GLN A 73 -11.31 5.10 8.55
N ILE A 74 -12.41 4.43 8.86
CA ILE A 74 -12.37 3.04 9.30
C ILE A 74 -12.08 2.11 8.13
N LEU A 75 -12.63 2.39 6.95
CA LEU A 75 -12.32 1.66 5.70
C LEU A 75 -10.84 1.76 5.35
N ILE A 76 -10.25 2.96 5.43
CA ILE A 76 -8.81 3.16 5.19
C ILE A 76 -7.99 2.27 6.14
N LYS A 77 -8.28 2.30 7.45
CA LYS A 77 -7.60 1.45 8.44
C LYS A 77 -7.77 -0.04 8.15
N LEU A 78 -8.95 -0.45 7.72
CA LEU A 78 -9.26 -1.83 7.37
C LEU A 78 -8.46 -2.28 6.13
N ASN A 79 -8.39 -1.41 5.11
CA ASN A 79 -7.58 -1.66 3.92
C ASN A 79 -6.10 -1.79 4.27
N CYS A 80 -5.55 -0.89 5.08
CA CYS A 80 -4.17 -0.98 5.57
C CYS A 80 -3.90 -2.32 6.27
N ARG A 81 -4.81 -2.78 7.14
CA ARG A 81 -4.70 -4.09 7.78
C ARG A 81 -4.74 -5.23 6.76
N GLY A 82 -5.60 -5.15 5.76
CA GLY A 82 -5.69 -6.14 4.68
C GLY A 82 -4.41 -6.23 3.88
N GLU A 83 -3.80 -5.10 3.54
CA GLU A 83 -2.53 -5.05 2.82
C GLU A 83 -1.38 -5.62 3.65
N ILE A 84 -1.30 -5.28 4.94
CA ILE A 84 -0.32 -5.84 5.87
C ILE A 84 -0.41 -7.38 5.92
N GLU A 85 -1.62 -7.92 6.05
CA GLU A 85 -1.82 -9.38 6.08
C GLU A 85 -1.51 -10.04 4.72
N LEU A 86 -1.83 -9.35 3.62
CA LEU A 86 -1.49 -9.80 2.27
C LEU A 86 0.03 -9.90 2.09
N GLU A 87 0.77 -8.84 2.45
CA GLU A 87 2.23 -8.82 2.35
C GLU A 87 2.88 -9.90 3.23
N ARG A 88 2.42 -10.03 4.49
CA ARG A 88 2.88 -11.07 5.41
C ARG A 88 2.67 -12.47 4.85
N TYR A 89 1.48 -12.73 4.34
CA TYR A 89 1.12 -14.02 3.72
C TYR A 89 2.04 -14.34 2.55
N TRP A 90 2.23 -13.39 1.63
CA TRP A 90 3.05 -13.61 0.45
C TRP A 90 4.54 -13.72 0.76
N ALA A 91 5.05 -12.90 1.68
CA ALA A 91 6.42 -13.01 2.16
C ALA A 91 6.72 -14.43 2.69
N ASN A 92 5.86 -14.96 3.57
CA ASN A 92 6.02 -16.32 4.08
C ASN A 92 5.98 -17.38 2.97
N ARG A 93 5.04 -17.30 2.03
CA ARG A 93 4.94 -18.27 0.93
C ARG A 93 6.17 -18.27 0.02
N ILE A 94 6.76 -17.10 -0.23
CA ILE A 94 7.97 -16.99 -1.04
C ILE A 94 9.17 -17.54 -0.26
N ILE A 95 9.31 -17.21 1.02
CA ILE A 95 10.36 -17.76 1.90
C ILE A 95 10.31 -19.29 1.93
N GLU A 96 9.11 -19.86 2.04
CA GLU A 96 8.87 -21.32 2.04
C GLU A 96 9.07 -21.96 0.65
N GLY A 97 9.29 -21.19 -0.40
CA GLY A 97 9.42 -21.70 -1.78
C GLY A 97 8.12 -22.18 -2.41
N LYS A 98 6.98 -21.80 -1.86
CA LYS A 98 5.64 -22.17 -2.37
C LYS A 98 5.19 -21.30 -3.54
N ASN A 99 5.75 -20.10 -3.64
CA ASN A 99 5.45 -19.15 -4.71
C ASN A 99 6.70 -18.36 -5.11
N ASP A 100 6.71 -17.89 -6.34
CA ASP A 100 7.66 -16.90 -6.84
C ASP A 100 7.14 -15.49 -6.58
N LEU A 101 8.05 -14.52 -6.46
CA LEU A 101 7.72 -13.11 -6.23
C LEU A 101 6.79 -12.54 -7.31
N THR A 102 6.98 -12.95 -8.57
CA THR A 102 6.19 -12.50 -9.71
C THR A 102 4.73 -12.98 -9.68
N GLN A 103 4.43 -13.96 -8.84
CA GLN A 103 3.06 -14.44 -8.63
C GLN A 103 2.28 -13.59 -7.60
N PHE A 104 2.93 -12.62 -6.96
CA PHE A 104 2.23 -11.67 -6.09
C PHE A 104 1.18 -10.91 -6.90
N PRO A 105 -0.10 -10.86 -6.47
CA PRO A 105 -1.21 -10.37 -7.29
C PRO A 105 -1.03 -8.96 -7.85
N TYR A 106 -0.29 -8.13 -7.12
CA TYR A 106 -0.06 -6.72 -7.50
C TYR A 106 1.34 -6.47 -8.04
N TYR A 107 2.13 -7.52 -8.32
CA TYR A 107 3.51 -7.37 -8.81
C TYR A 107 3.63 -6.41 -10.00
N GLY A 108 2.78 -6.61 -11.03
CA GLY A 108 2.75 -5.75 -12.20
C GLY A 108 2.40 -4.29 -11.89
N ASN A 109 1.48 -4.07 -10.94
CA ASN A 109 1.10 -2.73 -10.51
C ASN A 109 2.28 -2.02 -9.81
N TYR A 110 3.03 -2.74 -8.96
CA TYR A 110 4.23 -2.19 -8.31
C TYR A 110 5.31 -1.82 -9.31
N VAL A 111 5.53 -2.61 -10.37
CA VAL A 111 6.48 -2.28 -11.44
C VAL A 111 6.11 -0.95 -12.12
N LEU A 112 4.83 -0.74 -12.44
CA LEU A 112 4.36 0.49 -13.08
C LEU A 112 4.37 1.69 -12.12
N LEU A 113 3.90 1.49 -10.89
CA LEU A 113 3.86 2.52 -9.86
C LEU A 113 5.26 3.05 -9.55
N THR A 114 6.20 2.15 -9.25
CA THR A 114 7.58 2.54 -8.91
C THR A 114 8.30 3.23 -10.06
N LYS A 115 7.99 2.87 -11.32
CA LYS A 115 8.49 3.60 -12.48
C LYS A 115 7.97 5.03 -12.49
N SER A 116 6.68 5.22 -12.28
CA SER A 116 6.06 6.56 -12.21
C SER A 116 6.62 7.39 -11.05
N GLU A 117 6.84 6.77 -9.88
CA GLU A 117 7.43 7.43 -8.71
C GLU A 117 8.87 7.88 -8.97
N LEU A 118 9.70 7.05 -9.59
CA LEU A 118 11.06 7.42 -10.00
C LEU A 118 11.03 8.57 -11.01
N GLU A 119 10.18 8.52 -12.02
CA GLU A 119 10.00 9.60 -13.00
C GLU A 119 9.57 10.90 -12.34
N GLN A 120 8.72 10.85 -11.31
CA GLN A 120 8.35 12.05 -10.55
C GLN A 120 9.52 12.60 -9.73
N MET A 121 10.28 11.75 -9.03
CA MET A 121 11.45 12.19 -8.28
C MET A 121 12.52 12.81 -9.20
N GLN A 122 12.74 12.24 -10.39
CA GLN A 122 13.71 12.73 -11.38
C GLN A 122 13.37 14.12 -11.95
N LYS A 123 12.11 14.57 -11.83
CA LYS A 123 11.75 15.98 -12.19
C LYS A 123 12.37 17.01 -11.25
N TYR A 124 12.72 16.61 -10.04
CA TYR A 124 13.23 17.51 -9.00
C TYR A 124 14.74 17.36 -8.80
N MET A 125 15.29 16.18 -9.08
CA MET A 125 16.72 15.92 -8.91
C MET A 125 17.18 14.70 -9.73
N ASP A 126 18.45 14.70 -10.11
CA ASP A 126 19.09 13.51 -10.63
C ASP A 126 19.25 12.48 -9.51
N LEU A 127 18.82 11.24 -9.75
CA LEU A 127 18.86 10.16 -8.78
C LEU A 127 20.15 9.31 -8.88
N ASP A 128 21.05 9.61 -9.81
CA ASP A 128 22.29 8.85 -9.96
C ASP A 128 23.19 8.99 -8.74
N GLY A 129 23.57 7.87 -8.13
CA GLY A 129 24.39 7.83 -6.92
C GLY A 129 23.74 8.43 -5.66
N LYS A 130 22.46 8.78 -5.70
CA LYS A 130 21.76 9.37 -4.54
C LYS A 130 21.39 8.32 -3.50
N ARG A 131 21.20 8.78 -2.26
CA ARG A 131 20.81 7.97 -1.12
C ARG A 131 19.33 8.19 -0.79
N LEU A 132 18.56 7.12 -0.87
CA LEU A 132 17.14 7.13 -0.55
C LEU A 132 16.88 6.36 0.75
N LEU A 133 16.29 7.05 1.73
CA LEU A 133 15.73 6.43 2.92
C LEU A 133 14.26 6.07 2.66
N PHE A 134 13.97 4.78 2.63
CA PHE A 134 12.62 4.25 2.47
C PHE A 134 12.02 3.95 3.85
N VAL A 135 10.94 4.64 4.21
CA VAL A 135 10.26 4.52 5.51
C VAL A 135 9.00 3.67 5.35
N GLY A 136 8.88 2.62 6.17
CA GLY A 136 7.74 1.70 6.14
C GLY A 136 7.88 0.64 5.05
N SER A 137 8.97 -0.15 5.10
CA SER A 137 9.25 -1.15 4.05
C SER A 137 8.33 -2.38 4.09
N GLY A 138 7.64 -2.62 5.21
CA GLY A 138 6.73 -3.75 5.36
C GLY A 138 7.41 -5.12 5.38
N ALA A 139 6.59 -6.17 5.35
CA ALA A 139 7.06 -7.55 5.29
C ALA A 139 7.50 -7.97 3.88
N LEU A 140 6.95 -7.32 2.85
CA LEU A 140 7.26 -7.52 1.44
C LEU A 140 7.79 -6.20 0.84
N PRO A 141 9.10 -5.89 0.92
CA PRO A 141 9.68 -4.58 0.55
C PRO A 141 9.74 -4.37 -0.97
N LEU A 142 8.64 -4.64 -1.66
CA LEU A 142 8.59 -4.73 -3.12
C LEU A 142 8.90 -3.38 -3.79
N THR A 143 8.34 -2.27 -3.29
CA THR A 143 8.64 -0.92 -3.81
C THR A 143 10.14 -0.61 -3.75
N ALA A 144 10.77 -0.85 -2.60
CA ALA A 144 12.21 -0.60 -2.43
C ALA A 144 13.06 -1.50 -3.33
N MET A 145 12.67 -2.76 -3.51
CA MET A 145 13.32 -3.68 -4.45
C MET A 145 13.21 -3.17 -5.89
N MET A 146 12.03 -2.71 -6.30
CA MET A 146 11.78 -2.18 -7.65
C MET A 146 12.54 -0.87 -7.90
N PHE A 147 12.63 0.02 -6.91
CA PHE A 147 13.47 1.22 -7.02
C PHE A 147 14.92 0.85 -7.34
N LYS A 148 15.48 -0.09 -6.59
CA LYS A 148 16.86 -0.53 -6.83
C LYS A 148 17.03 -1.26 -8.15
N GLN A 149 16.04 -2.01 -8.60
CA GLN A 149 16.07 -2.71 -9.88
C GLN A 149 15.98 -1.75 -11.07
N GLN A 150 15.12 -0.72 -10.98
CA GLN A 150 14.89 0.25 -12.05
C GLN A 150 15.95 1.37 -12.07
N GLN A 151 16.53 1.71 -10.91
CA GLN A 151 17.60 2.70 -10.75
C GLN A 151 18.77 2.06 -9.97
N PRO A 152 19.64 1.27 -10.63
CA PRO A 152 20.69 0.49 -9.94
C PRO A 152 21.72 1.33 -9.16
N SER A 153 21.97 2.57 -9.57
CA SER A 153 22.88 3.50 -8.89
C SER A 153 22.30 4.13 -7.62
N LEU A 154 20.97 4.07 -7.41
CA LEU A 154 20.32 4.59 -6.21
C LEU A 154 20.69 3.73 -4.98
N ASP A 155 21.26 4.35 -3.93
CA ASP A 155 21.53 3.67 -2.64
C ASP A 155 20.23 3.69 -1.80
N VAL A 156 19.47 2.61 -1.83
CA VAL A 156 18.22 2.48 -1.09
C VAL A 156 18.46 1.81 0.24
N ARG A 157 18.07 2.47 1.32
CA ARG A 157 18.08 1.94 2.70
C ARG A 157 16.67 1.99 3.27
N CYS A 158 16.23 0.91 3.90
CA CYS A 158 14.88 0.78 4.41
C CYS A 158 14.84 0.82 5.93
N ILE A 159 13.79 1.40 6.46
CA ILE A 159 13.43 1.30 7.87
C ILE A 159 11.98 0.87 8.01
N ASP A 160 11.71 0.10 9.06
CA ASP A 160 10.36 -0.19 9.52
C ASP A 160 10.35 -0.29 11.05
N LYS A 161 9.27 0.15 11.68
CA LYS A 161 9.14 0.08 13.14
C LYS A 161 8.79 -1.32 13.64
N ASP A 162 8.18 -2.14 12.79
CA ASP A 162 7.77 -3.50 13.15
C ASP A 162 8.93 -4.47 12.99
N ALA A 163 9.40 -5.00 14.12
CA ALA A 163 10.51 -5.95 14.16
C ALA A 163 10.18 -7.28 13.44
N GLU A 164 8.91 -7.70 13.43
CA GLU A 164 8.47 -8.90 12.71
C GLU A 164 8.57 -8.68 11.20
N PHE A 165 8.13 -7.51 10.70
CA PHE A 165 8.21 -7.19 9.29
C PHE A 165 9.65 -7.10 8.82
N VAL A 166 10.53 -6.47 9.59
CA VAL A 166 11.97 -6.42 9.26
C VAL A 166 12.57 -7.84 9.25
N ARG A 167 12.18 -8.72 10.17
CA ARG A 167 12.65 -10.11 10.16
C ARG A 167 12.18 -10.86 8.92
N LEU A 168 10.90 -10.73 8.56
CA LEU A 168 10.32 -11.35 7.36
C LEU A 168 10.95 -10.81 6.08
N SER A 169 11.06 -9.50 5.93
CA SER A 169 11.66 -8.87 4.75
C SER A 169 13.13 -9.27 4.56
N ARG A 170 13.93 -9.35 5.63
CA ARG A 170 15.31 -9.85 5.57
C ARG A 170 15.38 -11.32 5.16
N ALA A 171 14.51 -12.18 5.70
CA ALA A 171 14.42 -13.59 5.32
C ALA A 171 14.03 -13.74 3.84
N LEU A 172 13.06 -12.94 3.38
CA LEU A 172 12.64 -12.89 1.99
C LEU A 172 13.79 -12.47 1.07
N LEU A 173 14.48 -11.37 1.38
CA LEU A 173 15.62 -10.89 0.59
C LEU A 173 16.74 -11.93 0.52
N SER A 174 17.03 -12.58 1.65
CA SER A 174 18.01 -13.70 1.69
C SER A 174 17.57 -14.86 0.79
N LYS A 175 16.29 -15.25 0.82
CA LYS A 175 15.71 -16.29 -0.04
C LYS A 175 15.82 -15.94 -1.52
N LEU A 176 15.69 -14.66 -1.87
CA LEU A 176 15.79 -14.16 -3.24
C LEU A 176 17.23 -13.87 -3.68
N GLY A 177 18.24 -14.05 -2.80
CA GLY A 177 19.64 -13.74 -3.09
C GLY A 177 19.93 -12.24 -3.17
N ILE A 178 19.10 -11.40 -2.54
CA ILE A 178 19.22 -9.94 -2.56
C ILE A 178 19.95 -9.46 -1.31
N SER A 179 21.21 -9.04 -1.46
CA SER A 179 22.04 -8.53 -0.35
C SER A 179 22.22 -7.02 -0.34
N TYR A 180 21.81 -6.34 -1.38
CA TYR A 180 22.06 -4.90 -1.61
C TYR A 180 20.99 -3.97 -1.03
N LEU A 181 19.97 -4.50 -0.34
CA LEU A 181 18.87 -3.71 0.24
C LEU A 181 18.88 -3.86 1.77
N PRO A 182 19.60 -3.01 2.50
CA PRO A 182 19.62 -3.07 3.95
C PRO A 182 18.30 -2.56 4.55
N ILE A 183 17.76 -3.30 5.52
CA ILE A 183 16.53 -2.95 6.24
C ILE A 183 16.83 -2.92 7.74
N PHE A 184 16.42 -1.83 8.44
CA PHE A 184 16.67 -1.63 9.85
C PHE A 184 15.38 -1.49 10.64
N ILE A 185 15.38 -1.99 11.89
CA ILE A 185 14.28 -1.75 12.83
C ILE A 185 14.44 -0.34 13.35
N ARG A 186 13.60 0.59 12.92
CA ARG A 186 13.60 1.99 13.37
C ARG A 186 12.19 2.56 13.24
N ASP A 187 11.81 3.36 14.21
CA ASP A 187 10.60 4.19 14.16
C ASP A 187 10.98 5.63 13.78
N ILE A 188 10.51 6.09 12.61
CA ILE A 188 10.77 7.45 12.12
C ILE A 188 10.23 8.53 13.08
N ALA A 189 9.18 8.21 13.86
CA ALA A 189 8.62 9.13 14.84
C ALA A 189 9.54 9.31 16.08
N ASN A 190 10.44 8.38 16.31
CA ASN A 190 11.43 8.45 17.39
C ASN A 190 12.77 8.97 16.84
N LEU A 191 12.97 10.28 16.85
CA LEU A 191 14.15 10.96 16.31
C LEU A 191 15.41 10.72 17.17
N ASP A 192 15.77 9.46 17.40
CA ASP A 192 17.04 9.11 18.02
C ASP A 192 18.24 9.49 17.12
N TYR A 193 19.45 9.39 17.65
CA TYR A 193 20.68 9.70 16.92
C TYR A 193 20.80 8.88 15.61
N GLY A 194 20.36 7.62 15.61
CA GLY A 194 20.39 6.76 14.44
C GLY A 194 19.49 7.27 13.32
N ILE A 195 18.25 7.65 13.65
CA ILE A 195 17.30 8.24 12.68
C ILE A 195 17.81 9.60 12.18
N GLN A 196 18.28 10.46 13.08
CA GLN A 196 18.83 11.77 12.69
C GLN A 196 20.02 11.61 11.72
N SER A 197 20.93 10.66 11.99
CA SER A 197 22.03 10.34 11.11
C SER A 197 21.55 9.81 9.74
N MET A 198 20.54 8.93 9.70
CA MET A 198 19.98 8.42 8.44
C MET A 198 19.34 9.54 7.62
N LEU A 199 18.54 10.40 8.26
CA LEU A 199 17.91 11.55 7.63
C LEU A 199 18.94 12.53 7.07
N SER A 200 19.94 12.92 7.87
CA SER A 200 20.97 13.90 7.46
C SER A 200 21.90 13.39 6.35
N THR A 201 22.00 12.09 6.19
CA THR A 201 22.81 11.46 5.13
C THR A 201 22.02 11.02 3.93
N SER A 202 20.70 11.17 3.91
CA SER A 202 19.83 10.84 2.77
C SER A 202 19.57 12.06 1.90
N ASP A 203 19.59 11.86 0.58
CA ASP A 203 19.24 12.89 -0.39
C ASP A 203 17.72 12.91 -0.64
N VAL A 204 17.06 11.76 -0.44
CA VAL A 204 15.61 11.58 -0.59
C VAL A 204 15.07 10.77 0.59
N VAL A 205 13.92 11.17 1.11
CA VAL A 205 13.14 10.39 2.06
C VAL A 205 11.82 10.01 1.38
N PHE A 206 11.60 8.73 1.20
CA PHE A 206 10.36 8.18 0.66
C PHE A 206 9.56 7.53 1.80
N ILE A 207 8.33 7.97 1.98
CA ILE A 207 7.44 7.44 3.03
C ILE A 207 6.34 6.63 2.34
N ALA A 208 6.24 5.35 2.68
CA ALA A 208 5.19 4.49 2.15
C ALA A 208 3.81 4.94 2.65
N ALA A 209 2.78 4.74 1.82
CA ALA A 209 1.43 5.25 2.08
C ALA A 209 0.76 4.68 3.36
N LEU A 210 1.27 3.56 3.88
CA LEU A 210 0.69 2.86 5.05
C LEU A 210 1.45 3.09 6.37
N VAL A 211 2.33 4.09 6.41
CA VAL A 211 3.16 4.40 7.60
C VAL A 211 2.43 5.28 8.60
#